data_00b2e8361c18741f681d12d7c355cc6b
#
_entry.id   00b2e8361c18741f681d12d7c355cc6b
#
_cell.length_a   1.000
_cell.length_b   1.000
_cell.length_c   1.000
_cell.angle_alpha   90.00
_cell.angle_beta   90.00
_cell.angle_gamma   90.00
#
_symmetry.space_group_name_H-M   'P 1'
#
loop_
_entity.id
_entity.type
_entity.pdbx_description
1 polymer ?
#
loop_
_entity_poly.entity_id
_entity_poly.type
_entity_poly.pdbx_seq_one_letter_code
_entity_poly.pdbx_strand_id
1 'polypeptide(L)'
;MNILISFHSDYGHTEKMAFAISAGCQASFPDSRIKTLAVEQTELADFEHADIIFLGTPVHMGSMAWGMKKLLDSTSKLWMEDLLEGKVGGVFACSGGLGGAGGGVEQTLISLHSLLLEHGMTAVGFPKSLLGYADAGIQWGVAARTSNHEGMPEAISEQALTACRSYGAHVCYIADKLG
;
A
#
# COMPACT_ATOMS: atom_id res chain seq x y z
N MET A 1 -1.35 -18.02 3.94
CA MET A 1 -0.51 -16.81 3.85
C MET A 1 -0.81 -15.88 5.01
N ASN A 2 0.21 -15.27 5.59
CA ASN A 2 0.09 -14.20 6.57
C ASN A 2 0.29 -12.87 5.84
N ILE A 3 -0.63 -11.94 5.96
CA ILE A 3 -0.62 -10.68 5.23
C ILE A 3 -0.64 -9.52 6.23
N LEU A 4 0.34 -8.63 6.13
CA LEU A 4 0.35 -7.36 6.84
C LEU A 4 -0.05 -6.24 5.88
N ILE A 5 -1.00 -5.43 6.28
CA ILE A 5 -1.35 -4.17 5.61
C ILE A 5 -1.13 -3.07 6.64
N SER A 6 0.00 -2.37 6.56
CA SER A 6 0.33 -1.26 7.45
C SER A 6 0.08 0.08 6.75
N PHE A 7 -0.63 0.99 7.42
CA PHE A 7 -1.01 2.25 6.82
C PHE A 7 -0.93 3.42 7.80
N HIS A 8 -0.62 4.61 7.28
CA HIS A 8 -0.84 5.89 7.97
C HIS A 8 -2.08 6.58 7.39
N SER A 9 -2.93 7.16 8.24
CA SER A 9 -4.14 7.83 7.78
C SER A 9 -4.61 8.90 8.76
N ASP A 10 -4.57 10.18 8.35
CA ASP A 10 -5.05 11.29 9.19
C ASP A 10 -6.57 11.52 9.08
N TYR A 11 -7.12 11.28 7.90
CA TYR A 11 -8.53 11.58 7.58
C TYR A 11 -9.36 10.34 7.19
N GLY A 12 -8.83 9.14 7.41
CA GLY A 12 -9.52 7.88 7.11
C GLY A 12 -9.49 7.45 5.63
N HIS A 13 -8.84 8.20 4.74
CA HIS A 13 -8.79 7.84 3.31
C HIS A 13 -7.88 6.65 3.04
N THR A 14 -6.64 6.68 3.49
CA THR A 14 -5.69 5.56 3.35
C THR A 14 -6.19 4.32 4.09
N GLU A 15 -6.84 4.50 5.23
CA GLU A 15 -7.49 3.43 5.99
C GLU A 15 -8.55 2.70 5.15
N LYS A 16 -9.45 3.43 4.47
CA LYS A 16 -10.45 2.83 3.57
C LYS A 16 -9.80 2.03 2.44
N MET A 17 -8.70 2.54 1.87
CA MET A 17 -7.93 1.80 0.86
C MET A 17 -7.34 0.52 1.45
N ALA A 18 -6.76 0.57 2.64
CA ALA A 18 -6.19 -0.59 3.33
C ALA A 18 -7.23 -1.70 3.55
N PHE A 19 -8.42 -1.34 4.04
CA PHE A 19 -9.51 -2.31 4.22
C PHE A 19 -10.04 -2.84 2.87
N ALA A 20 -10.06 -2.05 1.81
CA ALA A 20 -10.43 -2.53 0.48
C ALA A 20 -9.39 -3.52 -0.08
N ILE A 21 -8.08 -3.27 0.11
CA ILE A 21 -7.01 -4.24 -0.22
C ILE A 21 -7.20 -5.53 0.57
N SER A 22 -7.43 -5.42 1.89
CA SER A 22 -7.70 -6.56 2.76
C SER A 22 -8.88 -7.40 2.25
N ALA A 23 -9.98 -6.76 1.87
CA ALA A 23 -11.15 -7.45 1.30
C ALA A 23 -10.82 -8.18 0.00
N GLY A 24 -9.98 -7.60 -0.87
CA GLY A 24 -9.52 -8.23 -2.10
C GLY A 24 -8.63 -9.47 -1.82
N CYS A 25 -7.72 -9.36 -0.87
CA CYS A 25 -6.89 -10.49 -0.43
C CYS A 25 -7.75 -11.62 0.13
N GLN A 26 -8.66 -11.30 1.05
CA GLN A 26 -9.53 -12.30 1.70
C GLN A 26 -10.47 -13.00 0.72
N ALA A 27 -11.00 -12.28 -0.26
CA ALA A 27 -11.89 -12.85 -1.29
C ALA A 27 -11.15 -13.84 -2.21
N SER A 28 -9.88 -13.59 -2.52
CA SER A 28 -9.05 -14.43 -3.39
C SER A 28 -8.38 -15.58 -2.65
N PHE A 29 -8.03 -15.38 -1.39
CA PHE A 29 -7.36 -16.36 -0.53
C PHE A 29 -8.04 -16.42 0.84
N PRO A 30 -9.20 -17.13 0.96
CA PRO A 30 -10.04 -17.13 2.17
C PRO A 30 -9.34 -17.61 3.43
N ASP A 31 -8.35 -18.49 3.29
CA ASP A 31 -7.58 -19.04 4.42
C ASP A 31 -6.41 -18.17 4.89
N SER A 32 -6.26 -16.96 4.32
CA SER A 32 -5.23 -16.02 4.71
C SER A 32 -5.52 -15.39 6.08
N ARG A 33 -4.45 -15.18 6.86
CA ARG A 33 -4.49 -14.39 8.09
C ARG A 33 -4.05 -12.97 7.77
N ILE A 34 -4.97 -12.02 7.87
CA ILE A 34 -4.72 -10.64 7.49
C ILE A 34 -4.72 -9.74 8.73
N LYS A 35 -3.64 -8.99 8.93
CA LYS A 35 -3.55 -7.89 9.88
C LYS A 35 -3.57 -6.57 9.10
N THR A 36 -4.58 -5.75 9.34
CA THR A 36 -4.70 -4.40 8.78
C THR A 36 -4.57 -3.40 9.92
N LEU A 37 -3.40 -2.74 10.01
CA LEU A 37 -2.98 -1.97 11.19
C LEU A 37 -2.54 -0.56 10.81
N ALA A 38 -2.93 0.41 11.62
CA ALA A 38 -2.31 1.73 11.57
C ALA A 38 -0.83 1.64 11.97
N VAL A 39 0.00 2.55 11.49
CA VAL A 39 1.45 2.56 11.76
C VAL A 39 1.77 2.61 13.26
N GLU A 40 0.90 3.23 14.06
CA GLU A 40 1.03 3.33 15.52
C GLU A 40 0.77 1.99 16.24
N GLN A 41 0.13 1.04 15.57
CA GLN A 41 -0.22 -0.29 16.06
C GLN A 41 0.66 -1.38 15.46
N THR A 42 1.44 -1.04 14.44
CA THR A 42 2.30 -1.99 13.71
C THR A 42 3.60 -2.21 14.47
N GLU A 43 3.88 -3.45 14.79
CA GLU A 43 5.11 -3.88 15.45
C GLU A 43 6.08 -4.54 14.48
N LEU A 44 7.37 -4.58 14.80
CA LEU A 44 8.40 -5.25 13.96
C LEU A 44 8.08 -6.73 13.76
N ALA A 45 7.53 -7.39 14.76
CA ALA A 45 7.10 -8.78 14.67
C ALA A 45 6.00 -9.02 13.63
N ASP A 46 5.17 -8.01 13.32
CA ASP A 46 4.15 -8.12 12.27
C ASP A 46 4.80 -8.22 10.88
N PHE A 47 5.87 -7.46 10.63
CA PHE A 47 6.65 -7.56 9.41
C PHE A 47 7.34 -8.93 9.29
N GLU A 48 7.96 -9.39 10.38
CA GLU A 48 8.69 -10.65 10.42
C GLU A 48 7.78 -11.86 10.12
N HIS A 49 6.57 -11.87 10.68
CA HIS A 49 5.63 -12.98 10.52
C HIS A 49 4.83 -12.94 9.20
N ALA A 50 4.81 -11.83 8.48
CA ALA A 50 4.08 -11.70 7.23
C ALA A 50 4.84 -12.36 6.07
N ASP A 51 4.11 -12.99 5.15
CA ASP A 51 4.59 -13.44 3.84
C ASP A 51 4.42 -12.33 2.81
N ILE A 52 3.36 -11.51 2.98
CA ILE A 52 3.02 -10.38 2.12
C ILE A 52 2.89 -9.12 2.97
N ILE A 53 3.49 -8.01 2.50
CA ILE A 53 3.46 -6.72 3.18
C ILE A 53 2.93 -5.64 2.24
N PHE A 54 1.84 -4.98 2.64
CA PHE A 54 1.36 -3.77 1.98
C PHE A 54 1.69 -2.55 2.84
N LEU A 55 2.18 -1.50 2.18
CA LEU A 55 2.48 -0.22 2.82
C LEU A 55 1.63 0.89 2.19
N GLY A 56 0.88 1.63 3.03
CA GLY A 56 -0.03 2.67 2.58
C GLY A 56 0.12 4.00 3.31
N THR A 57 0.14 5.11 2.56
CA THR A 57 0.33 6.45 3.14
C THR A 57 -0.40 7.53 2.36
N PRO A 58 -0.89 8.60 3.00
CA PRO A 58 -1.24 9.81 2.27
C PRO A 58 0.04 10.52 1.79
N VAL A 59 -0.12 11.33 0.75
CA VAL A 59 0.95 12.22 0.31
C VAL A 59 0.95 13.49 1.16
N HIS A 60 2.04 13.74 1.87
CA HIS A 60 2.30 14.97 2.61
C HIS A 60 3.51 15.69 2.04
N MET A 61 3.31 16.95 1.59
CA MET A 61 4.40 17.79 1.05
C MET A 61 5.27 17.05 0.01
N GLY A 62 4.62 16.32 -0.90
CA GLY A 62 5.29 15.65 -2.02
C GLY A 62 5.90 14.27 -1.70
N SER A 63 5.71 13.73 -0.48
CA SER A 63 6.29 12.45 -0.06
C SER A 63 5.34 11.69 0.88
N MET A 64 5.77 10.53 1.38
CA MET A 64 5.03 9.78 2.40
C MET A 64 4.87 10.59 3.69
N ALA A 65 3.78 10.35 4.40
CA ALA A 65 3.54 10.94 5.71
C ALA A 65 4.64 10.55 6.73
N TRP A 66 4.95 11.46 7.65
CA TRP A 66 5.99 11.25 8.66
C TRP A 66 5.75 9.98 9.50
N GLY A 67 4.50 9.67 9.86
CA GLY A 67 4.20 8.47 10.64
C GLY A 67 4.62 7.19 9.93
N MET A 68 4.36 7.08 8.61
CA MET A 68 4.85 5.97 7.80
C MET A 68 6.39 5.95 7.78
N LYS A 69 7.04 7.06 7.49
CA LYS A 69 8.51 7.12 7.45
C LYS A 69 9.15 6.71 8.77
N LYS A 70 8.58 7.15 9.89
CA LYS A 70 9.06 6.76 11.24
C LYS A 70 8.98 5.26 11.48
N LEU A 71 7.87 4.61 11.09
CA LEU A 71 7.75 3.15 11.17
C LEU A 71 8.82 2.46 10.31
N LEU A 72 8.98 2.90 9.07
CA LEU A 72 9.94 2.30 8.13
C LEU A 72 11.38 2.47 8.60
N ASP A 73 11.75 3.60 9.19
CA ASP A 73 13.10 3.79 9.76
C ASP A 73 13.36 2.86 10.96
N SER A 74 12.32 2.40 11.65
CA SER A 74 12.48 1.44 12.75
C SER A 74 12.75 0.00 12.29
N THR A 75 12.59 -0.31 11.00
CA THR A 75 12.81 -1.67 10.46
C THR A 75 14.29 -2.01 10.23
N SER A 76 15.23 -1.14 10.58
CA SER A 76 16.68 -1.33 10.38
C SER A 76 17.22 -2.63 10.96
N LYS A 77 16.67 -3.11 12.08
CA LYS A 77 17.04 -4.40 12.66
C LYS A 77 16.63 -5.57 11.74
N LEU A 78 15.42 -5.50 11.17
CA LEU A 78 14.92 -6.53 10.24
C LEU A 78 15.79 -6.59 8.97
N TRP A 79 16.26 -5.42 8.51
CA TRP A 79 17.18 -5.32 7.39
C TRP A 79 18.56 -5.93 7.70
N MET A 80 19.16 -5.64 8.87
CA MET A 80 20.46 -6.20 9.27
C MET A 80 20.45 -7.73 9.43
N GLU A 81 19.29 -8.30 9.73
CA GLU A 81 19.12 -9.74 9.95
C GLU A 81 18.47 -10.45 8.74
N ASP A 82 18.31 -9.76 7.58
CA ASP A 82 17.73 -10.25 6.32
C ASP A 82 16.32 -10.88 6.48
N LEU A 83 15.54 -10.44 7.48
CA LEU A 83 14.28 -11.09 7.88
C LEU A 83 13.12 -10.86 6.91
N LEU A 84 13.24 -9.93 5.97
CA LEU A 84 12.20 -9.65 4.97
C LEU A 84 12.60 -10.12 3.56
N GLU A 85 13.81 -10.68 3.38
CA GLU A 85 14.27 -11.15 2.08
C GLU A 85 13.32 -12.19 1.48
N GLY A 86 13.00 -12.03 0.19
CA GLY A 86 12.13 -12.93 -0.58
C GLY A 86 10.63 -12.73 -0.34
N LYS A 87 10.21 -11.96 0.67
CA LYS A 87 8.78 -11.63 0.88
C LYS A 87 8.24 -10.78 -0.27
N VAL A 88 6.92 -10.74 -0.41
CA VAL A 88 6.24 -9.99 -1.47
C VAL A 88 5.68 -8.68 -0.92
N GLY A 89 5.85 -7.58 -1.64
CA GLY A 89 5.37 -6.27 -1.22
C GLY A 89 4.54 -5.54 -2.26
N GLY A 90 3.48 -4.86 -1.78
CA GLY A 90 2.66 -3.94 -2.55
C GLY A 90 2.56 -2.57 -1.86
N VAL A 91 2.32 -1.52 -2.64
CA VAL A 91 2.24 -0.16 -2.08
C VAL A 91 1.01 0.58 -2.60
N PHE A 92 0.49 1.51 -1.77
CA PHE A 92 -0.65 2.33 -2.14
C PHE A 92 -0.57 3.71 -1.47
N ALA A 93 -1.14 4.71 -2.13
CA ALA A 93 -1.18 6.06 -1.59
C ALA A 93 -2.46 6.80 -1.97
N CYS A 94 -2.84 7.78 -1.17
CA CYS A 94 -3.84 8.75 -1.55
C CYS A 94 -3.25 10.17 -1.57
N SER A 95 -3.78 11.01 -2.46
CA SER A 95 -3.32 12.40 -2.59
C SER A 95 -4.48 13.34 -2.84
N GLY A 96 -4.40 14.54 -2.28
CA GLY A 96 -5.18 15.70 -2.66
C GLY A 96 -4.35 16.62 -3.56
N GLY A 97 -4.96 17.68 -4.06
CA GLY A 97 -4.25 18.72 -4.80
C GLY A 97 -5.13 19.44 -5.82
N LEU A 98 -4.75 20.67 -6.13
CA LEU A 98 -5.40 21.50 -7.13
C LEU A 98 -5.21 20.92 -8.54
N GLY A 99 -6.23 21.05 -9.39
CA GLY A 99 -6.12 20.79 -10.81
C GLY A 99 -5.78 19.35 -11.23
N GLY A 100 -5.95 18.36 -10.35
CA GLY A 100 -5.63 16.98 -10.66
C GLY A 100 -4.16 16.62 -10.51
N ALA A 101 -3.31 17.55 -10.07
CA ALA A 101 -1.92 17.24 -9.74
C ALA A 101 -1.87 16.19 -8.61
N GLY A 102 -1.11 15.12 -8.81
CA GLY A 102 -0.97 14.03 -7.83
C GLY A 102 -0.16 14.42 -6.59
N GLY A 103 0.33 15.66 -6.51
CA GLY A 103 1.02 16.20 -5.34
C GLY A 103 2.28 15.44 -4.90
N GLY A 104 2.86 14.61 -5.79
CA GLY A 104 4.00 13.75 -5.45
C GLY A 104 3.62 12.29 -5.19
N VAL A 105 2.44 11.84 -5.62
CA VAL A 105 1.99 10.46 -5.39
C VAL A 105 2.93 9.42 -6.00
N GLU A 106 3.43 9.65 -7.21
CA GLU A 106 4.40 8.74 -7.84
C GLU A 106 5.68 8.65 -7.02
N GLN A 107 6.23 9.79 -6.62
CA GLN A 107 7.43 9.84 -5.77
C GLN A 107 7.22 9.11 -4.45
N THR A 108 6.04 9.24 -3.86
CA THR A 108 5.66 8.55 -2.62
C THR A 108 5.66 7.03 -2.81
N LEU A 109 5.01 6.52 -3.88
CA LEU A 109 4.99 5.10 -4.17
C LEU A 109 6.39 4.54 -4.50
N ILE A 110 7.20 5.27 -5.29
CA ILE A 110 8.58 4.91 -5.58
C ILE A 110 9.41 4.83 -4.30
N SER A 111 9.24 5.76 -3.37
CA SER A 111 9.94 5.74 -2.08
C SER A 111 9.55 4.53 -1.22
N LEU A 112 8.28 4.11 -1.25
CA LEU A 112 7.85 2.88 -0.58
C LEU A 112 8.43 1.63 -1.26
N HIS A 113 8.46 1.58 -2.60
CA HIS A 113 9.12 0.50 -3.33
C HIS A 113 10.61 0.43 -3.05
N SER A 114 11.29 1.57 -2.92
CA SER A 114 12.70 1.62 -2.58
C SER A 114 12.99 0.90 -1.25
N LEU A 115 12.11 1.06 -0.25
CA LEU A 115 12.23 0.32 1.01
C LEU A 115 12.01 -1.18 0.81
N LEU A 116 10.97 -1.60 0.06
CA LEU A 116 10.75 -3.02 -0.20
C LEU A 116 11.98 -3.66 -0.85
N LEU A 117 12.56 -2.99 -1.84
CA LEU A 117 13.77 -3.46 -2.54
C LEU A 117 15.01 -3.46 -1.64
N GLU A 118 15.16 -2.46 -0.75
CA GLU A 118 16.26 -2.41 0.22
C GLU A 118 16.24 -3.62 1.17
N HIS A 119 15.05 -4.13 1.51
CA HIS A 119 14.87 -5.34 2.30
C HIS A 119 14.95 -6.65 1.49
N GLY A 120 15.32 -6.61 0.20
CA GLY A 120 15.37 -7.81 -0.66
C GLY A 120 13.99 -8.39 -1.00
N MET A 121 12.92 -7.62 -0.85
CA MET A 121 11.56 -8.08 -1.15
C MET A 121 11.26 -8.02 -2.65
N THR A 122 10.31 -8.83 -3.09
CA THR A 122 9.71 -8.72 -4.43
C THR A 122 8.65 -7.63 -4.45
N ALA A 123 8.93 -6.50 -5.09
CA ALA A 123 7.99 -5.40 -5.23
C ALA A 123 7.01 -5.65 -6.40
N VAL A 124 5.71 -5.55 -6.13
CA VAL A 124 4.65 -5.83 -7.12
C VAL A 124 3.96 -4.54 -7.54
N GLY A 125 3.98 -4.26 -8.84
CA GLY A 125 3.25 -3.15 -9.44
C GLY A 125 1.77 -3.46 -9.69
N PHE A 126 1.04 -2.49 -10.25
CA PHE A 126 -0.37 -2.63 -10.62
C PHE A 126 -0.52 -2.71 -12.15
N PRO A 127 -0.77 -3.90 -12.73
CA PRO A 127 -0.91 -4.05 -14.18
C PRO A 127 -2.15 -3.35 -14.74
N LYS A 128 -2.01 -2.70 -15.89
CA LYS A 128 -3.09 -1.99 -16.58
C LYS A 128 -4.30 -2.85 -16.96
N SER A 129 -4.16 -4.15 -16.97
CA SER A 129 -5.23 -5.11 -17.27
C SER A 129 -6.18 -5.36 -16.09
N LEU A 130 -5.81 -4.92 -14.88
CA LEU A 130 -6.64 -5.13 -13.71
C LEU A 130 -7.78 -4.13 -13.61
N LEU A 131 -8.89 -4.58 -13.05
CA LEU A 131 -10.08 -3.78 -12.85
C LEU A 131 -9.76 -2.57 -11.94
N GLY A 132 -10.22 -1.39 -12.35
CA GLY A 132 -10.03 -0.14 -11.64
C GLY A 132 -8.68 0.56 -11.93
N TYR A 133 -7.79 -0.02 -12.76
CA TYR A 133 -6.54 0.64 -13.12
C TYR A 133 -6.76 2.02 -13.74
N ALA A 134 -7.76 2.17 -14.62
CA ALA A 134 -8.07 3.45 -15.25
C ALA A 134 -8.53 4.55 -14.27
N ASP A 135 -9.04 4.15 -13.10
CA ASP A 135 -9.60 5.07 -12.10
C ASP A 135 -8.60 5.49 -11.03
N ALA A 136 -7.76 4.56 -10.57
CA ALA A 136 -6.82 4.79 -9.49
C ALA A 136 -5.51 3.97 -9.61
N GLY A 137 -5.21 3.41 -10.78
CA GLY A 137 -4.01 2.62 -11.02
C GLY A 137 -2.91 3.44 -11.65
N ILE A 138 -1.70 3.24 -11.15
CA ILE A 138 -0.46 3.55 -11.86
C ILE A 138 0.48 2.35 -11.72
N GLN A 139 1.50 2.26 -12.57
CA GLN A 139 2.40 1.09 -12.59
C GLN A 139 3.02 0.75 -11.24
N TRP A 140 3.15 1.74 -10.35
CA TRP A 140 3.74 1.56 -9.01
C TRP A 140 2.77 0.99 -7.97
N GLY A 141 1.46 1.06 -8.20
CA GLY A 141 0.46 0.60 -7.23
C GLY A 141 -0.86 1.36 -7.35
N VAL A 142 -1.64 1.43 -6.28
CA VAL A 142 -2.89 2.19 -6.26
C VAL A 142 -2.66 3.61 -5.77
N ALA A 143 -3.13 4.59 -6.56
CA ALA A 143 -3.03 6.02 -6.30
C ALA A 143 -4.41 6.66 -6.30
N ALA A 144 -5.08 6.70 -5.15
CA ALA A 144 -6.43 7.28 -5.06
C ALA A 144 -6.40 8.79 -4.85
N ARG A 145 -7.33 9.49 -5.48
CA ARG A 145 -7.52 10.92 -5.29
C ARG A 145 -8.52 11.20 -4.16
N THR A 146 -8.22 12.20 -3.34
CA THR A 146 -9.03 12.60 -2.16
C THR A 146 -9.42 14.09 -2.19
N SER A 147 -9.35 14.70 -3.37
CA SER A 147 -9.84 16.07 -3.59
C SER A 147 -10.47 16.21 -4.96
N ASN A 148 -11.44 17.13 -5.09
CA ASN A 148 -11.97 17.54 -6.36
C ASN A 148 -10.97 18.40 -7.17
N HIS A 149 -11.38 18.88 -8.34
CA HIS A 149 -10.53 19.69 -9.23
C HIS A 149 -10.11 21.03 -8.60
N GLU A 150 -10.92 21.56 -7.69
CA GLU A 150 -10.65 22.80 -6.93
C GLU A 150 -9.78 22.58 -5.70
N GLY A 151 -9.35 21.32 -5.44
CA GLY A 151 -8.54 20.95 -4.28
C GLY A 151 -9.33 20.79 -2.98
N MET A 152 -10.67 20.84 -3.04
CA MET A 152 -11.51 20.60 -1.86
C MET A 152 -11.55 19.10 -1.52
N PRO A 153 -11.53 18.75 -0.22
CA PRO A 153 -11.56 17.35 0.21
C PRO A 153 -12.76 16.60 -0.36
N GLU A 154 -12.52 15.40 -0.86
CA GLU A 154 -13.53 14.52 -1.42
C GLU A 154 -13.31 13.08 -0.95
N ALA A 155 -14.39 12.33 -0.78
CA ALA A 155 -14.29 10.93 -0.41
C ALA A 155 -13.64 10.10 -1.53
N ILE A 156 -12.94 9.03 -1.16
CA ILE A 156 -12.42 8.06 -2.13
C ILE A 156 -13.61 7.46 -2.89
N SER A 157 -13.49 7.43 -4.21
CA SER A 157 -14.52 6.86 -5.09
C SER A 157 -14.61 5.34 -4.95
N GLU A 158 -15.78 4.77 -5.21
CA GLU A 158 -15.96 3.31 -5.23
C GLU A 158 -15.11 2.63 -6.31
N GLN A 159 -14.86 3.33 -7.42
CA GLN A 159 -13.94 2.85 -8.47
C GLN A 159 -12.51 2.71 -7.94
N ALA A 160 -12.01 3.68 -7.16
CA ALA A 160 -10.70 3.58 -6.53
C ALA A 160 -10.65 2.47 -5.47
N LEU A 161 -11.72 2.24 -4.71
CA LEU A 161 -11.80 1.10 -3.80
C LEU A 161 -11.84 -0.24 -4.55
N THR A 162 -12.44 -0.27 -5.73
CA THR A 162 -12.40 -1.45 -6.63
C THR A 162 -10.96 -1.73 -7.11
N ALA A 163 -10.21 -0.68 -7.48
CA ALA A 163 -8.78 -0.80 -7.80
C ALA A 163 -7.98 -1.38 -6.61
N CYS A 164 -8.26 -0.93 -5.39
CA CYS A 164 -7.63 -1.47 -4.18
C CYS A 164 -7.92 -2.97 -4.01
N ARG A 165 -9.18 -3.40 -4.16
CA ARG A 165 -9.56 -4.81 -4.08
C ARG A 165 -8.84 -5.66 -5.13
N SER A 166 -8.83 -5.23 -6.38
CA SER A 166 -8.18 -5.98 -7.46
C SER A 166 -6.65 -6.03 -7.31
N TYR A 167 -6.04 -4.97 -6.79
CA TYR A 167 -4.60 -4.93 -6.49
C TYR A 167 -4.24 -5.87 -5.34
N GLY A 168 -5.01 -5.89 -4.25
CA GLY A 168 -4.83 -6.83 -3.15
C GLY A 168 -4.85 -8.28 -3.62
N ALA A 169 -5.87 -8.65 -4.41
CA ALA A 169 -5.98 -9.98 -5.02
C ALA A 169 -4.78 -10.32 -5.92
N HIS A 170 -4.31 -9.34 -6.72
CA HIS A 170 -3.18 -9.52 -7.62
C HIS A 170 -1.86 -9.78 -6.88
N VAL A 171 -1.54 -8.99 -5.85
CA VAL A 171 -0.31 -9.18 -5.07
C VAL A 171 -0.31 -10.56 -4.40
N CYS A 172 -1.45 -10.98 -3.83
CA CYS A 172 -1.59 -12.32 -3.28
C CYS A 172 -1.39 -13.41 -4.33
N TYR A 173 -1.94 -13.23 -5.55
CA TYR A 173 -1.73 -14.16 -6.67
C TYR A 173 -0.25 -14.27 -7.05
N ILE A 174 0.48 -13.16 -7.10
CA ILE A 174 1.92 -13.18 -7.39
C ILE A 174 2.68 -13.92 -6.28
N ALA A 175 2.37 -13.66 -5.02
CA ALA A 175 3.00 -14.37 -3.89
C ALA A 175 2.76 -15.88 -3.97
N ASP A 176 1.53 -16.32 -4.29
CA ASP A 176 1.18 -17.73 -4.49
C ASP A 176 1.97 -18.40 -5.62
N LYS A 177 2.39 -17.64 -6.65
CA LYS A 177 3.19 -18.15 -7.77
C LYS A 177 4.69 -18.24 -7.46
N LEU A 178 5.16 -17.49 -6.47
CA LEU A 178 6.57 -17.48 -6.07
C LEU A 178 6.89 -18.50 -4.97
N GLY A 179 5.92 -18.85 -4.14
CA GLY A 179 6.05 -19.83 -3.04
C GLY A 179 5.47 -21.16 -3.36
#